data_14bce985fc17657856cc195f3dbc29b2
#
_entry.id   14bce985fc17657856cc195f3dbc29b2
#
_cell.length_a   1.000
_cell.length_b   1.000
_cell.length_c   1.000
_cell.angle_alpha   90.00
_cell.angle_beta   90.00
_cell.angle_gamma   90.00
#
_symmetry.space_group_name_H-M   'P 1'
#
loop_
_entity.id
_entity.type
_entity.pdbx_description
1 polymer ?
#
loop_
_entity_poly.entity_id
_entity_poly.type
_entity_poly.pdbx_seq_one_letter_code
_entity_poly.pdbx_strand_id
1 'polypeptide(L)'
;MLDDRVVTFLAGLPFSGPIGATRVALIDGQWVGFPTHSELERATFDMVVAGRVVGDDVAIMMVEAEATTGTIDMIAGGAKAPTETVVAEGLEASKVFIKALCDAQQSLANAAAKPVGQFPVFLDYQDDVYDAVSEFASAKVAQALTIVGKAEREEFAAAVAASGPPSPGRSRSWCSRKRRCFRARTRWPSS
;
A
#
# COMPACT_ATOMS: atom_id res chain seq x y z
N MET A 1 14.40 9.56 15.00
CA MET A 1 13.41 8.53 15.38
C MET A 1 13.55 7.41 14.36
N LEU A 2 13.89 6.18 14.78
CA LEU A 2 13.96 5.05 13.86
C LEU A 2 12.54 4.72 13.43
N ASP A 3 12.32 4.57 12.12
CA ASP A 3 11.05 4.11 11.55
C ASP A 3 10.76 2.68 12.07
N ASP A 4 9.55 2.38 12.47
CA ASP A 4 9.10 1.07 12.95
C ASP A 4 9.44 -0.07 11.98
N ARG A 5 9.53 0.23 10.68
CA ARG A 5 9.94 -0.70 9.63
C ARG A 5 11.39 -1.12 9.75
N VAL A 6 12.29 -0.19 10.10
CA VAL A 6 13.70 -0.49 10.35
C VAL A 6 13.84 -1.38 11.56
N VAL A 7 13.10 -1.10 12.63
CA VAL A 7 13.08 -1.93 13.84
C VAL A 7 12.60 -3.34 13.53
N THR A 8 11.52 -3.49 12.78
CA THR A 8 10.98 -4.79 12.36
C THR A 8 12.00 -5.58 11.56
N PHE A 9 12.68 -4.93 10.62
CA PHE A 9 13.68 -5.54 9.76
C PHE A 9 14.91 -6.03 10.56
N LEU A 10 15.36 -5.25 11.56
CA LEU A 10 16.50 -5.61 12.40
C LEU A 10 16.17 -6.65 13.48
N ALA A 11 14.91 -6.74 13.91
CA ALA A 11 14.48 -7.61 15.00
C ALA A 11 14.43 -9.11 14.64
N GLY A 12 14.63 -9.47 13.37
CA GLY A 12 14.51 -10.84 12.87
C GLY A 12 13.07 -11.30 12.66
N LEU A 13 12.16 -10.36 12.46
CA LEU A 13 10.80 -10.65 12.01
C LEU A 13 10.80 -10.94 10.50
N PRO A 14 9.86 -11.77 9.98
CA PRO A 14 9.76 -12.07 8.56
C PRO A 14 9.24 -10.84 7.79
N PHE A 15 10.17 -10.05 7.33
CA PHE A 15 9.91 -8.82 6.57
C PHE A 15 10.63 -8.88 5.22
N SER A 16 9.92 -8.55 4.14
CA SER A 16 10.39 -8.79 2.76
C SER A 16 11.48 -7.81 2.27
N GLY A 17 12.13 -7.10 3.16
CA GLY A 17 13.23 -6.19 2.86
C GLY A 17 12.91 -4.72 3.17
N PRO A 18 13.91 -3.84 3.02
CA PRO A 18 13.79 -2.45 3.39
C PRO A 18 12.77 -1.71 2.51
N ILE A 19 12.05 -0.78 3.15
CA ILE A 19 11.16 0.16 2.49
C ILE A 19 11.63 1.56 2.84
N GLY A 20 11.83 2.40 1.82
CA GLY A 20 12.12 3.81 1.98
C GLY A 20 10.88 4.65 1.71
N ALA A 21 10.71 5.74 2.43
CA ALA A 21 9.67 6.72 2.17
C ALA A 21 10.27 8.13 2.23
N THR A 22 9.85 8.98 1.31
CA THR A 22 10.28 10.39 1.25
C THR A 22 9.08 11.28 0.96
N ARG A 23 9.12 12.51 1.50
CA ARG A 23 8.28 13.60 1.01
C ARG A 23 9.06 14.36 -0.07
N VAL A 24 8.40 14.60 -1.19
CA VAL A 24 8.90 15.47 -2.26
C VAL A 24 7.88 16.57 -2.52
N ALA A 25 8.34 17.79 -2.77
CA ALA A 25 7.48 18.94 -2.99
C ALA A 25 7.88 19.71 -4.24
N LEU A 26 6.89 20.22 -4.98
CA LEU A 26 7.09 21.07 -6.15
C LEU A 26 7.20 22.53 -5.69
N ILE A 27 8.43 23.03 -5.63
CA ILE A 27 8.76 24.39 -5.16
C ILE A 27 9.47 25.15 -6.28
N ASP A 28 8.96 26.30 -6.63
CA ASP A 28 9.50 27.14 -7.71
C ASP A 28 9.73 26.35 -9.02
N GLY A 29 8.83 25.40 -9.30
CA GLY A 29 8.88 24.57 -10.51
C GLY A 29 9.87 23.41 -10.49
N GLN A 30 10.51 23.14 -9.35
CA GLN A 30 11.47 22.04 -9.17
C GLN A 30 11.02 21.09 -8.05
N TRP A 31 11.36 19.82 -8.18
CA TRP A 31 11.11 18.81 -7.15
C TRP A 31 12.22 18.85 -6.09
N VAL A 32 11.82 19.10 -4.85
CA VAL A 32 12.68 19.14 -3.67
C VAL A 32 12.35 17.96 -2.76
N GLY A 33 13.36 17.14 -2.44
CA GLY A 33 13.22 16.04 -1.48
C GLY A 33 13.43 16.50 -0.05
N PHE A 34 12.70 15.91 0.90
CA PHE A 34 12.75 16.24 2.33
C PHE A 34 12.54 17.73 2.64
N PRO A 35 11.51 18.37 2.07
CA PRO A 35 11.26 19.78 2.30
C PRO A 35 11.02 20.06 3.78
N THR A 36 11.49 21.20 4.25
CA THR A 36 11.15 21.73 5.59
C THR A 36 9.74 22.31 5.60
N HIS A 37 9.17 22.54 6.78
CA HIS A 37 7.85 23.16 6.88
C HIS A 37 7.78 24.53 6.19
N SER A 38 8.80 25.35 6.31
CA SER A 38 8.86 26.65 5.65
C SER A 38 8.94 26.56 4.13
N GLU A 39 9.56 25.52 3.61
CA GLU A 39 9.60 25.25 2.17
C GLU A 39 8.26 24.75 1.64
N LEU A 40 7.55 23.94 2.43
CA LEU A 40 6.21 23.47 2.07
C LEU A 40 5.18 24.60 1.90
N GLU A 41 5.32 25.70 2.64
CA GLU A 41 4.45 26.87 2.48
C GLU A 41 4.51 27.48 1.06
N ARG A 42 5.62 27.26 0.34
CA ARG A 42 5.86 27.74 -1.02
C ARG A 42 5.60 26.69 -2.10
N ALA A 43 5.28 25.48 -1.69
CA ALA A 43 5.01 24.38 -2.61
C ALA A 43 3.64 24.52 -3.26
N THR A 44 3.54 24.24 -4.55
CA THR A 44 2.25 24.14 -5.25
C THR A 44 1.65 22.73 -5.10
N PHE A 45 2.48 21.73 -4.80
CA PHE A 45 2.06 20.34 -4.67
C PHE A 45 3.12 19.58 -3.88
N ASP A 46 2.67 18.62 -3.07
CA ASP A 46 3.59 17.70 -2.42
C ASP A 46 3.04 16.27 -2.38
N MET A 47 3.93 15.33 -2.23
CA MET A 47 3.57 13.93 -2.08
C MET A 47 4.56 13.17 -1.21
N VAL A 48 4.01 12.23 -0.44
CA VAL A 48 4.77 11.19 0.25
C VAL A 48 4.80 9.95 -0.64
N VAL A 49 5.99 9.52 -0.99
CA VAL A 49 6.21 8.37 -1.85
C VAL A 49 6.98 7.30 -1.08
N ALA A 50 6.44 6.08 -1.04
CA ALA A 50 7.13 4.94 -0.46
C ALA A 50 7.38 3.87 -1.52
N GLY A 51 8.52 3.20 -1.41
CA GLY A 51 8.92 2.16 -2.33
C GLY A 51 10.02 1.26 -1.78
N ARG A 52 10.38 0.28 -2.57
CA ARG A 52 11.46 -0.68 -2.28
C ARG A 52 12.32 -0.90 -3.52
N VAL A 53 13.56 -1.29 -3.32
CA VAL A 53 14.43 -1.67 -4.42
C VAL A 53 14.00 -3.04 -4.96
N VAL A 54 13.84 -3.14 -6.28
CA VAL A 54 13.55 -4.39 -7.01
C VAL A 54 14.46 -4.43 -8.24
N GLY A 55 15.44 -5.33 -8.23
CA GLY A 55 16.49 -5.31 -9.24
C GLY A 55 17.30 -4.02 -9.16
N ASP A 56 17.41 -3.32 -10.28
CA ASP A 56 18.17 -2.06 -10.39
C ASP A 56 17.29 -0.80 -10.21
N ASP A 57 15.97 -0.95 -10.06
CA ASP A 57 15.01 0.15 -9.96
C ASP A 57 14.27 0.15 -8.62
N VAL A 58 13.50 1.19 -8.37
CA VAL A 58 12.62 1.33 -7.21
C VAL A 58 11.17 1.09 -7.64
N ALA A 59 10.57 0.04 -7.11
CA ALA A 59 9.13 -0.16 -7.21
C ALA A 59 8.40 0.74 -6.21
N ILE A 60 7.63 1.70 -6.72
CA ILE A 60 6.77 2.56 -5.90
C ILE A 60 5.59 1.73 -5.39
N MET A 61 5.36 1.75 -4.09
CA MET A 61 4.33 0.95 -3.41
C MET A 61 3.19 1.80 -2.86
N MET A 62 3.46 3.07 -2.55
CA MET A 62 2.47 3.99 -2.00
C MET A 62 2.76 5.41 -2.48
N VAL A 63 1.71 6.12 -2.82
CA VAL A 63 1.72 7.56 -3.07
C VAL A 63 0.57 8.18 -2.32
N GLU A 64 0.86 9.18 -1.50
CA GLU A 64 -0.12 10.07 -0.90
C GLU A 64 0.23 11.49 -1.34
N ALA A 65 -0.68 12.17 -2.00
CA ALA A 65 -0.39 13.43 -2.66
C ALA A 65 -1.50 14.45 -2.41
N GLU A 66 -1.10 15.70 -2.24
CA GLU A 66 -2.03 16.82 -2.04
C GLU A 66 -1.52 18.10 -2.69
N ALA A 67 -2.47 18.96 -3.07
CA ALA A 67 -2.18 20.33 -3.45
C ALA A 67 -2.20 21.20 -2.18
N THR A 68 -1.26 22.12 -2.07
CA THR A 68 -1.17 22.99 -0.90
C THR A 68 -2.28 24.06 -0.90
N THR A 69 -2.56 24.63 0.26
CA THR A 69 -3.51 25.73 0.36
C THR A 69 -3.03 26.91 -0.48
N GLY A 70 -3.92 27.45 -1.32
CA GLY A 70 -3.58 28.58 -2.19
C GLY A 70 -2.92 28.20 -3.52
N THR A 71 -2.80 26.91 -3.84
CA THR A 71 -2.20 26.43 -5.11
C THR A 71 -2.81 27.09 -6.35
N ILE A 72 -4.13 27.30 -6.36
CA ILE A 72 -4.82 27.93 -7.50
C ILE A 72 -4.33 29.37 -7.70
N ASP A 73 -4.20 30.14 -6.62
CA ASP A 73 -3.72 31.52 -6.67
C ASP A 73 -2.25 31.58 -7.07
N MET A 74 -1.43 30.64 -6.58
CA MET A 74 -0.02 30.54 -6.99
C MET A 74 0.12 30.24 -8.48
N ILE A 75 -0.69 29.31 -9.02
CA ILE A 75 -0.69 28.98 -10.45
C ILE A 75 -1.19 30.17 -11.29
N ALA A 76 -2.23 30.87 -10.84
CA ALA A 76 -2.69 32.10 -11.49
C ALA A 76 -1.62 33.20 -11.48
N GLY A 77 -0.76 33.22 -10.45
CA GLY A 77 0.41 34.09 -10.34
C GLY A 77 1.62 33.65 -11.17
N GLY A 78 1.54 32.53 -11.91
CA GLY A 78 2.58 32.05 -12.80
C GLY A 78 3.41 30.89 -12.28
N ALA A 79 3.07 30.29 -11.13
CA ALA A 79 3.75 29.10 -10.65
C ALA A 79 3.46 27.88 -11.55
N LYS A 80 4.38 26.93 -11.60
CA LYS A 80 4.26 25.70 -12.39
C LYS A 80 3.11 24.84 -11.83
N ALA A 81 2.13 24.51 -12.69
CA ALA A 81 1.02 23.65 -12.33
C ALA A 81 1.47 22.19 -12.21
N PRO A 82 0.95 21.42 -11.23
CA PRO A 82 1.24 19.99 -11.06
C PRO A 82 0.37 19.17 -12.05
N THR A 83 0.73 19.22 -13.34
CA THR A 83 0.12 18.37 -14.37
C THR A 83 0.54 16.91 -14.18
N GLU A 84 -0.15 15.96 -14.83
CA GLU A 84 0.19 14.53 -14.76
C GLU A 84 1.66 14.27 -15.13
N THR A 85 2.19 14.96 -16.14
CA THR A 85 3.60 14.84 -16.53
C THR A 85 4.53 15.32 -15.42
N VAL A 86 4.23 16.46 -14.81
CA VAL A 86 5.02 17.03 -13.71
C VAL A 86 4.98 16.11 -12.48
N VAL A 87 3.84 15.54 -12.16
CA VAL A 87 3.69 14.58 -11.05
C VAL A 87 4.49 13.31 -11.34
N ALA A 88 4.44 12.79 -12.56
CA ALA A 88 5.26 11.63 -12.96
C ALA A 88 6.76 11.91 -12.83
N GLU A 89 7.24 13.10 -13.21
CA GLU A 89 8.62 13.53 -12.98
C GLU A 89 8.98 13.52 -11.49
N GLY A 90 8.07 13.93 -10.63
CA GLY A 90 8.25 13.90 -9.16
C GLY A 90 8.34 12.49 -8.60
N LEU A 91 7.55 11.56 -9.12
CA LEU A 91 7.64 10.15 -8.76
C LEU A 91 9.02 9.57 -9.14
N GLU A 92 9.50 9.86 -10.33
CA GLU A 92 10.84 9.43 -10.75
C GLU A 92 11.94 10.08 -9.88
N ALA A 93 11.84 11.37 -9.59
CA ALA A 93 12.79 12.08 -8.72
C ALA A 93 12.83 11.50 -7.29
N SER A 94 11.71 10.99 -6.78
CA SER A 94 11.63 10.39 -5.44
C SER A 94 12.43 9.08 -5.32
N LYS A 95 12.61 8.34 -6.40
CA LYS A 95 13.29 7.03 -6.42
C LYS A 95 14.74 7.10 -5.89
N VAL A 96 15.46 8.17 -6.19
CA VAL A 96 16.85 8.35 -5.74
C VAL A 96 16.92 8.38 -4.21
N PHE A 97 16.00 9.10 -3.56
CA PHE A 97 15.94 9.21 -2.12
C PHE A 97 15.50 7.90 -1.47
N ILE A 98 14.47 7.25 -2.05
CA ILE A 98 13.97 5.94 -1.59
C ILE A 98 15.08 4.89 -1.67
N LYS A 99 15.83 4.86 -2.78
CA LYS A 99 16.95 3.94 -2.94
C LYS A 99 18.02 4.16 -1.88
N ALA A 100 18.42 5.40 -1.64
CA ALA A 100 19.41 5.74 -0.62
C ALA A 100 18.97 5.28 0.79
N LEU A 101 17.69 5.47 1.13
CA LEU A 101 17.12 5.00 2.40
C LEU A 101 17.11 3.47 2.49
N CYS A 102 16.75 2.76 1.42
CA CYS A 102 16.77 1.31 1.37
C CYS A 102 18.20 0.75 1.49
N ASP A 103 19.16 1.35 0.78
CA ASP A 103 20.56 0.93 0.82
C ASP A 103 21.18 1.13 2.23
N ALA A 104 20.85 2.24 2.89
CA ALA A 104 21.28 2.50 4.26
C ALA A 104 20.68 1.48 5.25
N GLN A 105 19.41 1.16 5.13
CA GLN A 105 18.75 0.14 5.95
C GLN A 105 19.35 -1.25 5.71
N GLN A 106 19.63 -1.60 4.46
CA GLN A 106 20.25 -2.88 4.13
C GLN A 106 21.67 -2.97 4.70
N SER A 107 22.44 -1.89 4.64
CA SER A 107 23.77 -1.84 5.22
C SER A 107 23.74 -2.04 6.74
N LEU A 108 22.78 -1.41 7.41
CA LEU A 108 22.58 -1.57 8.85
C LEU A 108 22.14 -3.01 9.19
N ALA A 109 21.24 -3.59 8.39
CA ALA A 109 20.80 -4.95 8.59
C ALA A 109 21.94 -5.96 8.43
N ASN A 110 22.79 -5.78 7.44
CA ASN A 110 23.96 -6.64 7.23
C ASN A 110 24.93 -6.61 8.44
N ALA A 111 24.98 -5.50 9.17
CA ALA A 111 25.85 -5.33 10.33
C ALA A 111 25.21 -5.80 11.66
N ALA A 112 23.89 -5.67 11.81
CA ALA A 112 23.25 -5.74 13.13
C ALA A 112 21.91 -6.50 13.16
N ALA A 113 21.38 -7.00 12.04
CA ALA A 113 20.11 -7.72 12.07
C ALA A 113 20.24 -9.08 12.76
N LYS A 114 19.20 -9.44 13.52
CA LYS A 114 19.06 -10.77 14.09
C LYS A 114 18.67 -11.77 12.99
N PRO A 115 19.03 -13.06 13.16
CA PRO A 115 18.54 -14.10 12.26
C PRO A 115 17.01 -14.09 12.19
N VAL A 116 16.46 -14.23 10.99
CA VAL A 116 15.01 -14.29 10.80
C VAL A 116 14.47 -15.57 11.42
N GLY A 117 13.53 -15.42 12.36
CA GLY A 117 12.84 -16.54 12.99
C GLY A 117 11.81 -17.18 12.07
N GLN A 118 11.49 -18.43 12.35
CA GLN A 118 10.36 -19.08 11.70
C GLN A 118 9.05 -18.69 12.39
N PHE A 119 8.08 -18.25 11.62
CA PHE A 119 6.76 -17.88 12.12
C PHE A 119 5.70 -18.76 11.45
N PRO A 120 4.78 -19.34 12.22
CA PRO A 120 3.70 -20.10 11.63
C PRO A 120 2.76 -19.16 10.88
N VAL A 121 2.49 -19.49 9.63
CA VAL A 121 1.49 -18.78 8.81
C VAL A 121 0.21 -19.61 8.84
N PHE A 122 -0.85 -19.02 9.41
CA PHE A 122 -2.16 -19.64 9.45
C PHE A 122 -3.05 -18.96 8.40
N LEU A 123 -3.23 -19.62 7.26
CA LEU A 123 -4.17 -19.15 6.27
C LEU A 123 -5.60 -19.48 6.72
N ASP A 124 -6.52 -18.55 6.51
CA ASP A 124 -7.95 -18.72 6.81
C ASP A 124 -8.66 -19.66 5.82
N TYR A 125 -7.97 -20.11 4.79
CA TYR A 125 -8.47 -20.99 3.74
C TYR A 125 -7.42 -22.04 3.38
N GLN A 126 -7.84 -23.06 2.66
CA GLN A 126 -6.98 -24.10 2.10
C GLN A 126 -6.87 -23.90 0.57
N ASP A 127 -5.85 -24.47 -0.03
CA ASP A 127 -5.55 -24.27 -1.46
C ASP A 127 -6.71 -24.73 -2.36
N ASP A 128 -7.36 -25.84 -2.02
CA ASP A 128 -8.53 -26.34 -2.75
C ASP A 128 -9.70 -25.35 -2.76
N VAL A 129 -9.87 -24.60 -1.67
CA VAL A 129 -10.89 -23.55 -1.57
C VAL A 129 -10.49 -22.33 -2.38
N TYR A 130 -9.22 -21.95 -2.34
CA TYR A 130 -8.68 -20.85 -3.14
C TYR A 130 -8.85 -21.13 -4.64
N ASP A 131 -8.47 -22.34 -5.08
CA ASP A 131 -8.56 -22.75 -6.48
C ASP A 131 -10.00 -22.74 -6.97
N ALA A 132 -10.93 -23.31 -6.20
CA ALA A 132 -12.35 -23.31 -6.54
C ALA A 132 -12.95 -21.88 -6.62
N VAL A 133 -12.55 -20.97 -5.73
CA VAL A 133 -12.99 -19.58 -5.77
C VAL A 133 -12.36 -18.86 -6.96
N SER A 134 -11.08 -19.10 -7.22
CA SER A 134 -10.35 -18.50 -8.34
C SER A 134 -10.95 -18.91 -9.69
N GLU A 135 -11.20 -20.19 -9.90
CA GLU A 135 -11.86 -20.71 -11.10
C GLU A 135 -13.24 -20.08 -11.31
N PHE A 136 -14.04 -19.99 -10.24
CA PHE A 136 -15.39 -19.43 -10.30
C PHE A 136 -15.40 -17.92 -10.55
N ALA A 137 -14.51 -17.16 -9.90
CA ALA A 137 -14.63 -15.71 -9.76
C ALA A 137 -13.75 -14.93 -10.74
N SER A 138 -12.61 -15.44 -11.18
CA SER A 138 -11.61 -14.65 -11.92
C SER A 138 -12.16 -13.94 -13.15
N ALA A 139 -12.89 -14.63 -14.01
CA ALA A 139 -13.49 -14.04 -15.20
C ALA A 139 -14.58 -13.00 -14.85
N LYS A 140 -15.35 -13.22 -13.80
CA LYS A 140 -16.40 -12.31 -13.34
C LYS A 140 -15.81 -11.05 -12.70
N VAL A 141 -14.72 -11.21 -11.94
CA VAL A 141 -13.97 -10.06 -11.38
C VAL A 141 -13.37 -9.22 -12.51
N ALA A 142 -12.76 -9.86 -13.52
CA ALA A 142 -12.28 -9.15 -14.69
C ALA A 142 -13.40 -8.37 -15.39
N GLN A 143 -14.57 -8.96 -15.54
CA GLN A 143 -15.76 -8.28 -16.07
C GLN A 143 -16.20 -7.11 -15.18
N ALA A 144 -16.24 -7.28 -13.86
CA ALA A 144 -16.59 -6.21 -12.93
C ALA A 144 -15.69 -4.98 -13.12
N LEU A 145 -14.39 -5.19 -13.34
CA LEU A 145 -13.42 -4.11 -13.52
C LEU A 145 -13.61 -3.30 -14.80
N THR A 146 -14.37 -3.80 -15.79
CA THR A 146 -14.73 -3.05 -17.00
C THR A 146 -15.94 -2.13 -16.81
N ILE A 147 -16.67 -2.26 -15.71
CA ILE A 147 -17.84 -1.43 -15.42
C ILE A 147 -17.39 -0.05 -14.94
N VAL A 148 -17.70 0.98 -15.69
CA VAL A 148 -17.28 2.37 -15.40
C VAL A 148 -18.00 2.93 -14.18
N GLY A 149 -19.32 2.71 -14.06
CA GLY A 149 -20.13 3.20 -12.95
C GLY A 149 -19.77 2.53 -11.63
N LYS A 150 -19.45 3.32 -10.59
CA LYS A 150 -19.06 2.78 -9.28
C LYS A 150 -20.17 1.93 -8.66
N ALA A 151 -21.41 2.46 -8.64
CA ALA A 151 -22.54 1.77 -8.02
C ALA A 151 -22.86 0.44 -8.74
N GLU A 152 -22.88 0.44 -10.06
CA GLU A 152 -23.11 -0.77 -10.88
C GLU A 152 -21.99 -1.81 -10.66
N ARG A 153 -20.75 -1.36 -10.57
CA ARG A 153 -19.60 -2.23 -10.31
C ARG A 153 -19.69 -2.87 -8.93
N GLU A 154 -20.07 -2.11 -7.90
CA GLU A 154 -20.24 -2.61 -6.53
C GLU A 154 -21.42 -3.61 -6.45
N GLU A 155 -22.54 -3.34 -7.12
CA GLU A 155 -23.68 -4.24 -7.18
C GLU A 155 -23.32 -5.56 -7.89
N PHE A 156 -22.64 -5.46 -9.04
CA PHE A 156 -22.17 -6.65 -9.76
C PHE A 156 -21.21 -7.48 -8.92
N ALA A 157 -20.23 -6.85 -8.26
CA ALA A 157 -19.28 -7.55 -7.40
C ALA A 157 -19.96 -8.21 -6.21
N ALA A 158 -20.95 -7.54 -5.59
CA ALA A 158 -21.77 -8.12 -4.51
C ALA A 158 -22.58 -9.34 -4.98
N ALA A 159 -23.18 -9.29 -6.18
CA ALA A 159 -23.90 -10.39 -6.77
C ALA A 159 -23.00 -11.60 -7.05
N VAL A 160 -21.77 -11.37 -7.55
CA VAL A 160 -20.75 -12.41 -7.74
C VAL A 160 -20.37 -13.06 -6.40
N ALA A 161 -20.12 -12.26 -5.38
CA ALA A 161 -19.79 -12.74 -4.04
C ALA A 161 -20.93 -13.56 -3.41
N ALA A 162 -22.19 -13.15 -3.62
CA ALA A 162 -23.36 -13.84 -3.11
C ALA A 162 -23.62 -15.17 -3.81
N SER A 163 -23.31 -15.28 -5.11
CA SER A 163 -23.51 -16.49 -5.89
C SER A 163 -22.53 -17.64 -5.53
N GLY A 164 -21.33 -17.33 -5.07
CA GLY A 164 -20.29 -18.24 -4.61
C GLY A 164 -20.02 -19.48 -5.48
N PRO A 165 -18.87 -20.11 -5.39
CA PRO A 165 -18.66 -21.41 -6.02
C PRO A 165 -19.53 -22.47 -5.32
N PRO A 166 -20.02 -23.48 -6.04
CA PRO A 166 -20.66 -24.63 -5.41
C PRO A 166 -19.69 -25.23 -4.39
N SER A 167 -20.12 -25.36 -3.14
CA SER A 167 -19.29 -25.91 -2.07
C SER A 167 -18.78 -27.29 -2.47
N PRO A 168 -17.46 -27.53 -2.58
CA PRO A 168 -16.98 -28.88 -2.77
C PRO A 168 -17.35 -29.68 -1.51
N GLY A 169 -18.44 -30.48 -1.62
CA GLY A 169 -18.79 -31.61 -0.79
C GLY A 169 -18.73 -31.53 0.74
N ARG A 170 -18.73 -30.34 1.35
CA ARG A 170 -18.71 -30.23 2.81
C ARG A 170 -20.04 -29.83 3.42
N SER A 171 -20.48 -30.72 4.33
CA SER A 171 -21.68 -30.58 5.14
C SER A 171 -21.83 -29.20 5.81
N ARG A 172 -23.07 -28.78 5.99
CA ARG A 172 -23.53 -27.52 6.63
C ARG A 172 -22.94 -27.21 8.02
N SER A 173 -22.06 -28.06 8.54
CA SER A 173 -21.40 -27.89 9.85
C SER A 173 -20.31 -26.81 9.89
N TRP A 174 -19.75 -26.41 8.74
CA TRP A 174 -18.68 -25.42 8.66
C TRP A 174 -19.20 -23.98 8.85
N CYS A 175 -20.35 -23.67 8.29
CA CYS A 175 -20.96 -22.33 8.40
C CYS A 175 -21.48 -22.01 9.82
N SER A 176 -21.81 -23.02 10.61
CA SER A 176 -22.28 -22.87 11.99
C SER A 176 -21.14 -22.63 12.99
N ARG A 177 -19.93 -23.10 12.69
CA ARG A 177 -18.74 -22.87 13.54
C ARG A 177 -18.19 -21.45 13.43
N LYS A 178 -18.15 -20.84 12.23
CA LYS A 178 -17.69 -19.45 12.08
C LYS A 178 -18.60 -18.44 12.78
N ARG A 179 -19.89 -18.65 12.83
CA ARG A 179 -20.81 -17.75 13.56
C ARG A 179 -20.59 -17.77 15.08
N ARG A 180 -20.06 -18.84 15.64
CA ARG A 180 -19.71 -18.93 17.07
C ARG A 180 -18.36 -18.27 17.40
N CYS A 181 -17.37 -18.37 16.53
CA CYS A 181 -16.08 -17.73 16.73
C CYS A 181 -16.15 -16.21 16.61
N PHE A 182 -16.98 -15.66 15.72
CA PHE A 182 -17.14 -14.21 15.57
C PHE A 182 -17.86 -13.58 16.76
N ARG A 183 -18.79 -14.28 17.42
CA ARG A 183 -19.45 -13.80 18.65
C ARG A 183 -18.59 -13.86 19.89
N ALA A 184 -17.53 -14.67 19.92
CA ALA A 184 -16.65 -14.80 21.08
C ALA A 184 -15.53 -13.73 21.11
N ARG A 185 -15.22 -13.07 19.98
CA ARG A 185 -14.15 -12.04 19.91
C ARG A 185 -14.59 -10.61 20.22
N THR A 186 -15.87 -10.36 20.46
CA THR A 186 -16.38 -8.99 20.73
C THR A 186 -16.63 -8.70 22.21
N ARG A 187 -16.18 -9.55 23.13
CA ARG A 187 -16.21 -9.26 24.58
C ARG A 187 -14.81 -8.89 25.05
N TRP A 188 -14.50 -7.61 25.02
CA TRP A 188 -13.42 -7.05 25.83
C TRP A 188 -13.87 -7.02 27.30
N PRO A 189 -13.04 -7.47 28.25
CA PRO A 189 -13.35 -7.25 29.67
C PRO A 189 -13.17 -5.75 29.97
N SER A 190 -14.25 -5.15 30.45
CA SER A 190 -14.21 -3.83 31.09
C SER A 190 -13.55 -3.97 32.45
N SER A 191 -12.43 -3.30 32.63
CA SER A 191 -11.87 -2.92 33.92
C SER A 191 -11.19 -1.58 33.81
#